data_57e2cf5a0ea2f04a185269261ee7c06c
#
_entry.id   57e2cf5a0ea2f04a185269261ee7c06c
#
_cell.length_a   1.000
_cell.length_b   1.000
_cell.length_c   1.000
_cell.angle_alpha   90.00
_cell.angle_beta   90.00
_cell.angle_gamma   90.00
#
_symmetry.space_group_name_H-M   'P 1'
#
loop_
_entity.id
_entity.type
_entity.pdbx_description
1 polymer ?
#
loop_
_entity_poly.entity_id
_entity_poly.type
_entity_poly.pdbx_seq_one_letter_code
_entity_poly.pdbx_strand_id
1 'polypeptide(L)'
;PCLNSNNSISEQVPPVYFHDFSHQETQEFSTSGRKSAAVLEMNIHGLIDAYGIDNCAFVTLTFPDHVTDPREASRRFNSMNSNFLRHQIDGYVGVFELHKSGRIHFHFVVNLGFDCRTGFDFQAVANGDYSSASPRLRALWKLWRERLPAYGFGRFQVVPIKGGAKGIAAY
;
A
#
# COMPACT_ATOMS: atom_id res chain seq x y z
N PRO A 1 -49.27 14.99 -2.72
CA PRO A 1 -48.15 14.88 -3.61
C PRO A 1 -46.94 14.46 -2.82
N CYS A 2 -46.60 13.19 -2.94
CA CYS A 2 -45.44 12.60 -2.29
C CYS A 2 -44.26 12.79 -3.23
N LEU A 3 -43.22 13.47 -2.79
CA LEU A 3 -41.93 13.52 -3.47
C LEU A 3 -41.02 12.47 -2.83
N ASN A 4 -40.89 11.35 -3.49
CA ASN A 4 -39.82 10.36 -3.24
C ASN A 4 -38.54 10.87 -3.92
N SER A 5 -37.58 11.30 -3.14
CA SER A 5 -36.20 11.53 -3.62
C SER A 5 -35.29 10.47 -3.00
N ASN A 6 -35.28 9.29 -3.59
CA ASN A 6 -34.20 8.32 -3.37
C ASN A 6 -32.98 8.77 -4.18
N ASN A 7 -32.12 9.58 -3.59
CA ASN A 7 -30.81 9.86 -4.10
C ASN A 7 -29.84 8.83 -3.50
N SER A 8 -29.79 7.64 -4.07
CA SER A 8 -28.72 6.69 -3.79
C SER A 8 -27.45 7.18 -4.49
N ILE A 9 -26.62 7.89 -3.73
CA ILE A 9 -25.24 8.17 -4.16
C ILE A 9 -24.52 6.82 -4.15
N SER A 10 -24.37 6.22 -5.32
CA SER A 10 -23.47 5.08 -5.51
C SER A 10 -22.05 5.56 -5.25
N GLU A 11 -21.51 5.21 -4.09
CA GLU A 11 -20.12 5.47 -3.70
C GLU A 11 -19.20 4.68 -4.65
N GLN A 12 -18.81 5.29 -5.76
CA GLN A 12 -17.87 4.69 -6.71
C GLN A 12 -16.50 4.67 -6.06
N VAL A 13 -16.13 3.51 -5.51
CA VAL A 13 -14.75 3.24 -5.09
C VAL A 13 -13.90 3.20 -6.37
N PRO A 14 -12.85 4.03 -6.50
CA PRO A 14 -12.04 4.02 -7.70
C PRO A 14 -11.37 2.64 -7.86
N PRO A 15 -11.19 2.16 -9.11
CA PRO A 15 -10.63 0.85 -9.37
C PRO A 15 -9.24 0.73 -8.74
N VAL A 16 -9.02 -0.37 -8.02
CA VAL A 16 -7.71 -0.76 -7.52
C VAL A 16 -6.96 -1.41 -8.68
N TYR A 17 -5.97 -0.70 -9.22
CA TYR A 17 -5.12 -1.27 -10.26
C TYR A 17 -4.07 -2.16 -9.60
N PHE A 18 -4.21 -3.48 -9.80
CA PHE A 18 -3.12 -4.40 -9.52
C PHE A 18 -2.09 -4.24 -10.63
N HIS A 19 -0.91 -3.74 -10.32
CA HIS A 19 0.21 -3.99 -11.20
C HIS A 19 0.50 -5.49 -11.15
N ASP A 20 0.46 -6.12 -12.33
CA ASP A 20 0.96 -7.47 -12.49
C ASP A 20 2.49 -7.40 -12.45
N PHE A 21 3.03 -7.78 -11.33
CA PHE A 21 4.45 -7.74 -11.05
C PHE A 21 5.22 -8.95 -11.64
N SER A 22 4.55 -9.76 -12.48
CA SER A 22 5.13 -10.98 -13.07
C SER A 22 6.16 -10.72 -14.18
N HIS A 23 6.32 -9.49 -14.68
CA HIS A 23 7.21 -9.13 -15.79
C HIS A 23 8.20 -8.01 -15.43
N GLN A 24 8.90 -8.12 -14.29
CA GLN A 24 10.12 -7.33 -14.13
C GLN A 24 11.30 -8.12 -14.70
N GLU A 25 11.91 -7.58 -15.76
CA GLU A 25 13.23 -7.96 -16.20
C GLU A 25 14.18 -7.96 -14.99
N THR A 26 14.88 -9.06 -14.79
CA THR A 26 15.91 -9.21 -13.76
C THR A 26 17.00 -8.17 -14.00
N GLN A 27 16.89 -6.99 -13.39
CA GLN A 27 18.01 -6.07 -13.29
C GLN A 27 19.09 -6.75 -12.45
N GLU A 28 20.29 -6.92 -13.04
CA GLU A 28 21.45 -7.33 -12.26
C GLU A 28 21.80 -6.24 -11.24
N PHE A 29 21.40 -6.47 -10.00
CA PHE A 29 21.76 -5.58 -8.91
C PHE A 29 23.28 -5.61 -8.67
N SER A 30 23.86 -4.43 -8.44
CA SER A 30 25.20 -4.30 -7.90
C SER A 30 25.34 -5.10 -6.57
N THR A 31 26.56 -5.42 -6.16
CA THR A 31 26.79 -6.11 -4.87
C THR A 31 26.15 -5.37 -3.69
N SER A 32 26.13 -4.04 -3.72
CA SER A 32 25.48 -3.19 -2.71
C SER A 32 23.96 -3.33 -2.78
N GLY A 33 23.39 -3.34 -3.98
CA GLY A 33 21.94 -3.53 -4.18
C GLY A 33 21.45 -4.89 -3.68
N ARG A 34 22.22 -5.96 -3.93
CA ARG A 34 21.90 -7.31 -3.40
C ARG A 34 21.92 -7.36 -1.88
N LYS A 35 22.87 -6.70 -1.23
CA LYS A 35 22.91 -6.60 0.24
C LYS A 35 21.71 -5.85 0.79
N SER A 36 21.33 -4.74 0.16
CA SER A 36 20.15 -3.94 0.58
C SER A 36 18.86 -4.72 0.42
N ALA A 37 18.69 -5.46 -0.69
CA ALA A 37 17.53 -6.31 -0.91
C ALA A 37 17.44 -7.45 0.13
N ALA A 38 18.57 -8.10 0.47
CA ALA A 38 18.59 -9.13 1.51
C ALA A 38 18.23 -8.60 2.89
N VAL A 39 18.69 -7.41 3.25
CA VAL A 39 18.30 -6.74 4.51
C VAL A 39 16.82 -6.38 4.52
N LEU A 40 16.29 -5.88 3.40
CA LEU A 40 14.87 -5.58 3.26
C LEU A 40 14.02 -6.87 3.42
N GLU A 41 14.40 -7.95 2.73
CA GLU A 41 13.75 -9.25 2.84
C GLU A 41 13.74 -9.76 4.29
N MET A 42 14.89 -9.71 4.97
CA MET A 42 15.00 -10.13 6.37
C MET A 42 14.10 -9.31 7.29
N ASN A 43 14.02 -8.00 7.11
CA ASN A 43 13.16 -7.13 7.92
C ASN A 43 11.67 -7.40 7.64
N ILE A 44 11.29 -7.68 6.40
CA ILE A 44 9.91 -8.06 6.05
C ILE A 44 9.55 -9.40 6.68
N HIS A 45 10.45 -10.40 6.63
CA HIS A 45 10.27 -11.67 7.32
C HIS A 45 10.08 -11.47 8.83
N GLY A 46 10.95 -10.67 9.45
CA GLY A 46 10.83 -10.36 10.87
C GLY A 46 9.49 -9.71 11.24
N LEU A 47 8.97 -8.81 10.40
CA LEU A 47 7.66 -8.20 10.61
C LEU A 47 6.52 -9.25 10.49
N ILE A 48 6.58 -10.11 9.48
CA ILE A 48 5.58 -11.17 9.26
C ILE A 48 5.63 -12.21 10.39
N ASP A 49 6.82 -12.60 10.83
CA ASP A 49 7.00 -13.55 11.92
C ASP A 49 6.49 -12.99 13.25
N ALA A 50 6.69 -11.70 13.50
CA ALA A 50 6.24 -11.05 14.73
C ALA A 50 4.72 -10.86 14.82
N TYR A 51 4.04 -10.58 13.69
CA TYR A 51 2.64 -10.15 13.69
C TYR A 51 1.70 -11.10 12.94
N GLY A 52 2.22 -12.07 12.20
CA GLY A 52 1.46 -12.97 11.33
C GLY A 52 1.12 -12.35 9.99
N ILE A 53 1.21 -13.15 8.93
CA ILE A 53 0.98 -12.70 7.55
C ILE A 53 -0.44 -12.16 7.32
N ASP A 54 -1.43 -12.69 8.05
CA ASP A 54 -2.83 -12.31 7.89
C ASP A 54 -3.12 -10.89 8.40
N ASN A 55 -2.25 -10.37 9.29
CA ASN A 55 -2.32 -8.99 9.79
C ASN A 55 -1.46 -8.02 8.97
N CYS A 56 -0.69 -8.54 8.01
CA CYS A 56 0.23 -7.74 7.21
C CYS A 56 -0.36 -7.38 5.85
N ALA A 57 -0.18 -6.12 5.47
CA ALA A 57 -0.60 -5.61 4.17
C ALA A 57 0.57 -4.97 3.42
N PHE A 58 0.54 -5.08 2.09
CA PHE A 58 1.41 -4.33 1.20
C PHE A 58 0.76 -2.99 0.86
N VAL A 59 1.53 -1.93 0.97
CA VAL A 59 1.08 -0.56 0.74
C VAL A 59 1.89 0.07 -0.38
N THR A 60 1.19 0.71 -1.30
CA THR A 60 1.78 1.61 -2.30
C THR A 60 1.20 3.00 -2.08
N LEU A 61 2.08 4.01 -2.02
CA LEU A 61 1.68 5.42 -2.01
C LEU A 61 2.30 6.14 -3.20
N THR A 62 1.49 6.96 -3.87
CA THR A 62 1.95 7.78 -4.99
C THR A 62 1.59 9.25 -4.76
N PHE A 63 2.36 10.13 -5.37
CA PHE A 63 2.06 11.55 -5.38
C PHE A 63 1.12 11.90 -6.55
N PRO A 64 0.18 12.85 -6.39
CA PRO A 64 -0.64 13.34 -7.51
C PRO A 64 0.20 14.16 -8.50
N ASP A 65 1.21 14.85 -8.01
CA ASP A 65 2.18 15.64 -8.75
C ASP A 65 3.45 14.83 -9.13
N HIS A 66 4.29 15.38 -10.02
CA HIS A 66 5.51 14.73 -10.49
C HIS A 66 6.66 14.97 -9.50
N VAL A 67 6.63 14.30 -8.35
CA VAL A 67 7.70 14.40 -7.34
C VAL A 67 8.87 13.52 -7.74
N THR A 68 10.03 14.16 -7.96
CA THR A 68 11.30 13.51 -8.32
C THR A 68 12.40 13.79 -7.30
N ASP A 69 12.20 14.77 -6.42
CA ASP A 69 13.16 15.12 -5.38
C ASP A 69 12.96 14.20 -4.14
N PRO A 70 13.96 13.38 -3.79
CA PRO A 70 13.88 12.49 -2.62
C PRO A 70 13.70 13.25 -1.30
N ARG A 71 14.17 14.48 -1.19
CA ARG A 71 14.02 15.30 0.03
C ARG A 71 12.57 15.71 0.22
N GLU A 72 11.92 16.16 -0.86
CA GLU A 72 10.50 16.52 -0.85
C GLU A 72 9.62 15.30 -0.59
N ALA A 73 9.90 14.17 -1.26
CA ALA A 73 9.21 12.91 -1.01
C ALA A 73 9.32 12.48 0.47
N SER A 74 10.54 12.50 1.03
CA SER A 74 10.79 12.17 2.44
C SER A 74 10.10 13.14 3.39
N ARG A 75 10.09 14.43 3.08
CA ARG A 75 9.42 15.45 3.89
C ARG A 75 7.92 15.16 4.01
N ARG A 76 7.25 14.88 2.87
CA ARG A 76 5.81 14.52 2.85
C ARG A 76 5.56 13.23 3.61
N PHE A 77 6.37 12.19 3.37
CA PHE A 77 6.24 10.92 4.06
C PHE A 77 6.41 11.07 5.58
N ASN A 78 7.45 11.78 6.03
CA ASN A 78 7.69 11.99 7.45
C ASN A 78 6.57 12.78 8.13
N SER A 79 6.01 13.78 7.43
CA SER A 79 4.83 14.53 7.91
C SER A 79 3.62 13.60 8.08
N MET A 80 3.32 12.77 7.07
CA MET A 80 2.25 11.78 7.13
C MET A 80 2.50 10.75 8.23
N ASN A 81 3.71 10.21 8.31
CA ASN A 81 4.06 9.20 9.30
C ASN A 81 3.88 9.73 10.73
N SER A 82 4.41 10.92 11.02
CA SER A 82 4.37 11.49 12.37
C SER A 82 2.97 11.89 12.82
N ASN A 83 2.11 12.34 11.91
CA ASN A 83 0.82 12.91 12.26
C ASN A 83 -0.37 11.95 12.00
N PHE A 84 -0.17 10.90 11.24
CA PHE A 84 -1.25 10.01 10.83
C PHE A 84 -0.87 8.53 10.90
N LEU A 85 0.12 8.08 10.10
CA LEU A 85 0.36 6.65 9.87
C LEU A 85 0.70 5.90 11.15
N ARG A 86 1.60 6.42 11.98
CA ARG A 86 2.03 5.80 13.26
C ARG A 86 0.90 5.56 14.27
N HIS A 87 -0.25 6.20 14.06
CA HIS A 87 -1.45 6.03 14.90
C HIS A 87 -2.43 5.00 14.32
N GLN A 88 -2.13 4.47 13.13
CA GLN A 88 -2.97 3.52 12.39
C GLN A 88 -2.35 2.14 12.29
N ILE A 89 -1.04 2.03 12.46
CA ILE A 89 -0.27 0.80 12.28
C ILE A 89 0.75 0.64 13.40
N ASP A 90 1.07 -0.61 13.75
CA ASP A 90 2.03 -0.92 14.82
C ASP A 90 3.49 -1.01 14.32
N GLY A 91 3.71 -1.05 13.02
CA GLY A 91 5.04 -1.10 12.42
C GLY A 91 4.99 -1.23 10.91
N TYR A 92 6.07 -0.84 10.28
CA TYR A 92 6.25 -1.01 8.84
C TYR A 92 7.71 -1.19 8.45
N VAL A 93 7.91 -1.82 7.29
CA VAL A 93 9.20 -1.95 6.61
C VAL A 93 8.98 -1.54 5.16
N GLY A 94 9.80 -0.63 4.64
CA GLY A 94 9.59 -0.18 3.27
C GLY A 94 10.72 0.60 2.65
N VAL A 95 10.53 0.88 1.37
CA VAL A 95 11.44 1.62 0.52
C VAL A 95 10.67 2.64 -0.31
N PHE A 96 11.36 3.63 -0.83
CA PHE A 96 10.85 4.39 -1.96
C PHE A 96 11.53 3.89 -3.24
N GLU A 97 10.73 3.76 -4.27
CA GLU A 97 11.13 3.33 -5.60
C GLU A 97 11.15 4.54 -6.54
N LEU A 98 12.18 4.59 -7.38
CA LEU A 98 12.26 5.55 -8.46
C LEU A 98 11.73 4.91 -9.74
N HIS A 99 10.53 5.29 -10.16
CA HIS A 99 9.94 4.83 -11.41
C HIS A 99 10.79 5.28 -12.63
N LYS A 100 10.69 4.58 -13.77
CA LYS A 100 11.40 4.93 -15.02
C LYS A 100 11.17 6.38 -15.47
N SER A 101 10.05 6.99 -15.12
CA SER A 101 9.75 8.41 -15.36
C SER A 101 10.42 9.38 -14.39
N GLY A 102 11.21 8.90 -13.44
CA GLY A 102 11.80 9.69 -12.36
C GLY A 102 10.86 9.96 -11.17
N ARG A 103 9.58 9.53 -11.23
CA ARG A 103 8.64 9.71 -10.12
C ARG A 103 8.97 8.79 -8.97
N ILE A 104 8.84 9.30 -7.76
CA ILE A 104 9.06 8.53 -6.53
C ILE A 104 7.72 7.92 -6.09
N HIS A 105 7.77 6.62 -5.77
CA HIS A 105 6.70 5.88 -5.12
C HIS A 105 7.20 5.32 -3.79
N PHE A 106 6.30 5.13 -2.84
CA PHE A 106 6.60 4.41 -1.60
C PHE A 106 5.95 3.04 -1.63
N HIS A 107 6.75 2.03 -1.32
CA HIS A 107 6.30 0.65 -1.14
C HIS A 107 6.70 0.19 0.25
N PHE A 108 5.76 -0.32 1.02
CA PHE A 108 6.05 -0.80 2.36
C PHE A 108 5.07 -1.91 2.78
N VAL A 109 5.55 -2.78 3.64
CA VAL A 109 4.74 -3.76 4.35
C VAL A 109 4.42 -3.20 5.72
N VAL A 110 3.15 -3.29 6.12
CA VAL A 110 2.67 -2.77 7.39
C VAL A 110 1.98 -3.88 8.18
N ASN A 111 2.07 -3.81 9.51
CA ASN A 111 1.13 -4.50 10.38
C ASN A 111 -0.08 -3.60 10.64
N LEU A 112 -1.26 -4.10 10.27
CA LEU A 112 -2.53 -3.39 10.46
C LEU A 112 -3.16 -3.64 11.84
N GLY A 113 -2.63 -4.60 12.63
CA GLY A 113 -3.20 -4.99 13.91
C GLY A 113 -4.54 -5.71 13.82
N PHE A 114 -4.90 -6.22 12.63
CA PHE A 114 -6.09 -7.04 12.41
C PHE A 114 -5.94 -7.91 11.16
N ASP A 115 -6.70 -9.02 11.13
CA ASP A 115 -6.76 -9.90 9.97
C ASP A 115 -7.40 -9.17 8.78
N CYS A 116 -6.58 -8.90 7.77
CA CYS A 116 -6.99 -8.27 6.53
C CYS A 116 -7.05 -9.26 5.35
N ARG A 117 -6.54 -10.51 5.55
CA ARG A 117 -6.30 -11.48 4.48
C ARG A 117 -7.34 -12.58 4.40
N THR A 118 -7.87 -13.04 5.53
CA THR A 118 -8.87 -14.13 5.53
C THR A 118 -10.11 -13.74 4.74
N GLY A 119 -10.46 -14.55 3.75
CA GLY A 119 -11.60 -14.30 2.86
C GLY A 119 -11.37 -13.25 1.77
N PHE A 120 -10.19 -12.63 1.69
CA PHE A 120 -9.89 -11.61 0.68
C PHE A 120 -9.67 -12.25 -0.70
N ASP A 121 -10.51 -11.87 -1.66
CA ASP A 121 -10.38 -12.28 -3.06
C ASP A 121 -9.65 -11.21 -3.88
N PHE A 122 -8.39 -11.49 -4.19
CA PHE A 122 -7.53 -10.58 -4.95
C PHE A 122 -8.06 -10.31 -6.37
N GLN A 123 -8.67 -11.32 -7.01
CA GLN A 123 -9.19 -11.17 -8.37
C GLN A 123 -10.48 -10.36 -8.39
N ALA A 124 -11.39 -10.59 -7.44
CA ALA A 124 -12.60 -9.81 -7.29
C ALA A 124 -12.26 -8.33 -7.03
N VAL A 125 -11.34 -8.06 -6.10
CA VAL A 125 -10.90 -6.69 -5.78
C VAL A 125 -10.21 -6.03 -6.97
N ALA A 126 -9.40 -6.76 -7.76
CA ALA A 126 -8.82 -6.25 -9.00
C ALA A 126 -9.87 -5.82 -10.03
N ASN A 127 -11.00 -6.53 -10.06
CA ASN A 127 -12.13 -6.23 -10.94
C ASN A 127 -13.12 -5.21 -10.35
N GLY A 128 -12.79 -4.60 -9.20
CA GLY A 128 -13.62 -3.58 -8.56
C GLY A 128 -14.71 -4.10 -7.63
N ASP A 129 -14.74 -5.42 -7.36
CA ASP A 129 -15.62 -6.00 -6.34
C ASP A 129 -14.88 -6.10 -5.00
N TYR A 130 -15.26 -5.22 -4.08
CA TYR A 130 -14.65 -5.12 -2.75
C TYR A 130 -15.41 -5.88 -1.67
N SER A 131 -16.39 -6.70 -2.04
CA SER A 131 -17.25 -7.44 -1.10
C SER A 131 -16.47 -8.40 -0.20
N SER A 132 -15.41 -9.01 -0.74
CA SER A 132 -14.50 -9.92 -0.03
C SER A 132 -13.57 -9.25 0.98
N ALA A 133 -13.37 -7.93 0.88
CA ALA A 133 -12.57 -7.19 1.85
C ALA A 133 -13.32 -7.05 3.18
N SER A 134 -12.60 -7.28 4.29
CA SER A 134 -13.22 -7.16 5.61
C SER A 134 -13.77 -5.75 5.86
N PRO A 135 -14.83 -5.58 6.68
CA PRO A 135 -15.36 -4.25 7.01
C PRO A 135 -14.29 -3.31 7.57
N ARG A 136 -13.35 -3.86 8.34
CA ARG A 136 -12.23 -3.11 8.92
C ARG A 136 -11.28 -2.58 7.85
N LEU A 137 -10.93 -3.41 6.86
CA LEU A 137 -10.09 -3.00 5.75
C LEU A 137 -10.76 -1.94 4.88
N ARG A 138 -12.06 -2.07 4.60
CA ARG A 138 -12.82 -1.06 3.87
C ARG A 138 -12.90 0.28 4.61
N ALA A 139 -13.08 0.24 5.93
CA ALA A 139 -13.07 1.45 6.77
C ALA A 139 -11.69 2.14 6.75
N LEU A 140 -10.60 1.34 6.80
CA LEU A 140 -9.24 1.86 6.66
C LEU A 140 -9.03 2.52 5.30
N TRP A 141 -9.46 1.91 4.20
CA TRP A 141 -9.38 2.51 2.86
C TRP A 141 -10.13 3.84 2.77
N LYS A 142 -11.33 3.92 3.38
CA LYS A 142 -12.11 5.17 3.44
C LYS A 142 -11.33 6.25 4.18
N LEU A 143 -10.84 5.94 5.39
CA LEU A 143 -10.07 6.87 6.21
C LEU A 143 -8.81 7.38 5.49
N TRP A 144 -8.06 6.47 4.84
CA TRP A 144 -6.84 6.85 4.13
C TRP A 144 -7.13 7.73 2.92
N ARG A 145 -8.22 7.47 2.18
CA ARG A 145 -8.66 8.30 1.05
C ARG A 145 -8.96 9.73 1.48
N GLU A 146 -9.54 9.89 2.66
CA GLU A 146 -9.87 11.20 3.21
C GLU A 146 -8.65 11.94 3.75
N ARG A 147 -7.67 11.21 4.29
CA ARG A 147 -6.55 11.81 5.03
C ARG A 147 -5.28 12.03 4.22
N LEU A 148 -4.93 11.11 3.34
CA LEU A 148 -3.67 11.16 2.59
C LEU A 148 -3.47 12.41 1.73
N PRO A 149 -4.51 13.00 1.10
CA PRO A 149 -4.36 14.23 0.32
C PRO A 149 -3.81 15.42 1.13
N ALA A 150 -4.12 15.50 2.42
CA ALA A 150 -3.61 16.55 3.30
C ALA A 150 -2.08 16.51 3.48
N TYR A 151 -1.47 15.35 3.21
CA TYR A 151 -0.02 15.15 3.24
C TYR A 151 0.63 15.16 1.85
N GLY A 152 -0.15 15.48 0.81
CA GLY A 152 0.31 15.54 -0.57
C GLY A 152 0.43 14.17 -1.25
N PHE A 153 -0.30 13.15 -0.77
CA PHE A 153 -0.41 11.86 -1.44
C PHE A 153 -1.70 11.79 -2.27
N GLY A 154 -1.63 11.14 -3.44
CA GLY A 154 -2.75 10.93 -4.34
C GLY A 154 -3.29 9.50 -4.22
N ARG A 155 -2.92 8.66 -5.19
CA ARG A 155 -3.33 7.24 -5.16
C ARG A 155 -2.60 6.49 -4.06
N PHE A 156 -3.33 5.58 -3.44
CA PHE A 156 -2.76 4.59 -2.55
C PHE A 156 -3.38 3.21 -2.82
N GLN A 157 -2.67 2.19 -2.42
CA GLN A 157 -3.14 0.82 -2.39
C GLN A 157 -2.76 0.21 -1.05
N VAL A 158 -3.66 -0.49 -0.41
CA VAL A 158 -3.43 -1.30 0.79
C VAL A 158 -4.10 -2.64 0.55
N VAL A 159 -3.31 -3.68 0.37
CA VAL A 159 -3.82 -5.03 0.09
C VAL A 159 -3.10 -6.04 0.97
N PRO A 160 -3.76 -7.13 1.38
CA PRO A 160 -3.10 -8.22 2.08
C PRO A 160 -1.90 -8.74 1.28
N ILE A 161 -0.93 -9.30 1.97
CA ILE A 161 0.22 -9.93 1.30
C ILE A 161 -0.26 -11.17 0.55
N LYS A 162 -0.05 -11.21 -0.78
CA LYS A 162 -0.49 -12.32 -1.64
C LYS A 162 0.43 -13.55 -1.53
N GLY A 163 1.73 -13.35 -1.39
CA GLY A 163 2.77 -14.39 -1.35
C GLY A 163 3.70 -14.24 -0.15
N GLY A 164 4.70 -15.11 -0.04
CA GLY A 164 5.74 -14.98 0.98
C GLY A 164 6.65 -13.76 0.75
N ALA A 165 7.47 -13.43 1.76
CA ALA A 165 8.34 -12.25 1.79
C ALA A 165 9.32 -12.12 0.59
N LYS A 166 9.72 -13.25 -0.04
CA LYS A 166 10.58 -13.24 -1.24
C LYS A 166 9.98 -12.46 -2.40
N GLY A 167 8.66 -12.55 -2.62
CA GLY A 167 7.99 -11.82 -3.70
C GLY A 167 7.88 -10.32 -3.45
N ILE A 168 7.99 -9.89 -2.19
CA ILE A 168 7.86 -8.48 -1.81
C ILE A 168 9.21 -7.77 -1.84
N ALA A 169 10.29 -8.45 -1.48
CA ALA A 169 11.65 -7.89 -1.45
C ALA A 169 12.30 -7.79 -2.84
N ALA A 170 11.66 -8.29 -3.88
CA ALA A 170 12.11 -8.19 -5.27
C ALA A 170 11.82 -6.82 -5.92
N TYR A 171 11.29 -5.87 -5.13
CA TYR A 171 11.00 -4.48 -5.54
C TYR A 171 12.10 -3.48 -5.23
#